data_ba9c7848ff2531c5414c64466d75ba87
#
_entry.id   ba9c7848ff2531c5414c64466d75ba87
#
_cell.length_a   1.000
_cell.length_b   1.000
_cell.length_c   1.000
_cell.angle_alpha   90.00
_cell.angle_beta   90.00
_cell.angle_gamma   90.00
#
_symmetry.space_group_name_H-M   'P 1'
#
loop_
_entity.id
_entity.type
_entity.pdbx_description
1 polymer ?
#
loop_
_entity_poly.entity_id
_entity_poly.type
_entity_poly.pdbx_seq_one_letter_code
_entity_poly.pdbx_strand_id
1 'polypeptide(L)'
;LDIIVADDKNTHYNLEMQVKNNKNPDTDTYVLPKRSRYYQALLDIDLLQQGQEYDLLPPTYVIFICVFDFFAKGNYVYTFKKRCLENLELELQDEATTMLLNTKGTHGDIFKDIKSFYDYVNNHIVNSDFTKQIDDEISYLKLDTKVRREYMLMEARLLDERREGE
;
A
#
# COMPACT_ATOMS: atom_id res chain seq x y z
N LEU A 1 6.69 6.12 -0.26
CA LEU A 1 6.07 6.99 0.75
C LEU A 1 4.97 6.18 1.44
N ASP A 2 5.16 5.88 2.70
CA ASP A 2 4.22 5.10 3.49
C ASP A 2 3.27 6.06 4.19
N ILE A 3 1.98 5.80 4.09
CA ILE A 3 0.96 6.55 4.81
C ILE A 3 0.37 5.62 5.86
N ILE A 4 0.46 6.01 7.13
CA ILE A 4 -0.16 5.28 8.23
C ILE A 4 -1.34 6.12 8.72
N VAL A 5 -2.51 5.51 8.76
CA VAL A 5 -3.76 6.13 9.24
C VAL A 5 -4.53 5.15 10.13
N ALA A 6 -5.36 5.68 11.00
CA ALA A 6 -6.32 4.90 11.78
C ALA A 6 -7.74 5.44 11.54
N ASP A 7 -8.72 4.55 11.53
CA ASP A 7 -10.12 4.92 11.48
C ASP A 7 -10.72 5.13 12.89
N ASP A 8 -11.97 5.52 12.96
CA ASP A 8 -12.73 5.75 14.20
C ASP A 8 -13.00 4.47 15.01
N LYS A 9 -12.75 3.29 14.44
CA LYS A 9 -12.84 1.98 15.06
C LYS A 9 -11.48 1.43 15.53
N ASN A 10 -10.45 2.28 15.50
CA ASN A 10 -9.08 1.91 15.82
C ASN A 10 -8.49 0.82 14.89
N THR A 11 -8.98 0.73 13.64
CA THR A 11 -8.33 -0.10 12.61
C THR A 11 -7.18 0.69 12.00
N HIS A 12 -6.01 0.11 11.91
CA HIS A 12 -4.82 0.76 11.40
C HIS A 12 -4.48 0.31 9.98
N TYR A 13 -4.14 1.26 9.13
CA TYR A 13 -3.84 1.05 7.71
C TYR A 13 -2.45 1.60 7.39
N ASN A 14 -1.60 0.77 6.80
CA ASN A 14 -0.40 1.21 6.12
C ASN A 14 -0.65 1.15 4.62
N LEU A 15 -0.56 2.29 3.92
CA LEU A 15 -0.78 2.38 2.48
C LEU A 15 0.53 2.77 1.78
N GLU A 16 0.88 2.05 0.73
CA GLU A 16 2.03 2.35 -0.10
C GLU A 16 1.73 2.17 -1.58
N MET A 17 2.20 3.10 -2.42
CA MET A 17 2.10 2.99 -3.87
C MET A 17 3.32 2.29 -4.45
N GLN A 18 3.08 1.25 -5.28
CA GLN A 18 4.10 0.49 -5.98
C GLN A 18 4.02 0.72 -7.49
N VAL A 19 5.03 1.40 -8.03
CA VAL A 19 5.09 1.73 -9.47
C VAL A 19 5.80 0.63 -10.28
N LYS A 20 6.66 -0.16 -9.63
CA LYS A 20 7.45 -1.23 -10.25
C LYS A 20 7.34 -2.53 -9.48
N ASN A 21 7.27 -3.64 -10.21
CA ASN A 21 7.33 -4.98 -9.66
C ASN A 21 8.80 -5.43 -9.52
N ASN A 22 9.44 -4.97 -8.45
CA ASN A 22 10.85 -5.21 -8.25
C ASN A 22 11.14 -6.66 -7.81
N LYS A 23 12.08 -7.29 -8.48
CA LYS A 23 12.73 -8.52 -8.06
C LYS A 23 14.13 -8.23 -7.55
N ASN A 24 14.58 -9.01 -6.58
CA ASN A 24 15.98 -9.03 -6.18
C ASN A 24 16.78 -9.76 -7.27
N PRO A 25 17.79 -9.13 -7.88
CA PRO A 25 18.54 -9.74 -8.99
C PRO A 25 19.33 -10.98 -8.58
N ASP A 26 19.79 -11.05 -7.33
CA ASP A 26 20.62 -12.16 -6.83
C ASP A 26 19.79 -13.42 -6.54
N THR A 27 18.54 -13.25 -6.13
CA THR A 27 17.67 -14.36 -5.68
C THR A 27 16.50 -14.63 -6.59
N ASP A 28 16.28 -13.81 -7.63
CA ASP A 28 15.09 -13.80 -8.51
C ASP A 28 13.75 -13.79 -7.75
N THR A 29 13.75 -13.31 -6.51
CA THR A 29 12.56 -13.24 -5.67
C THR A 29 11.93 -11.86 -5.68
N TYR A 30 10.61 -11.82 -5.66
CA TYR A 30 9.88 -10.55 -5.52
C TYR A 30 10.05 -9.97 -4.11
N VAL A 31 10.28 -8.66 -4.05
CA VAL A 31 10.53 -7.93 -2.80
C VAL A 31 9.23 -7.71 -2.02
N LEU A 32 8.13 -7.42 -2.71
CA LEU A 32 6.85 -7.00 -2.12
C LEU A 32 6.27 -7.96 -1.07
N PRO A 33 6.27 -9.32 -1.25
CA PRO A 33 5.72 -10.21 -0.24
C PRO A 33 6.50 -10.20 1.10
N LYS A 34 7.83 -10.05 1.05
CA LYS A 34 8.65 -9.94 2.26
C LYS A 34 8.51 -8.57 2.91
N ARG A 35 8.34 -7.54 2.10
CA ARG A 35 8.11 -6.17 2.53
C ARG A 35 6.78 -6.02 3.24
N SER A 36 5.70 -6.67 2.77
CA SER A 36 4.41 -6.66 3.45
C SER A 36 4.51 -7.26 4.85
N ARG A 37 5.25 -8.36 5.02
CA ARG A 37 5.51 -8.96 6.32
C ARG A 37 6.31 -8.03 7.24
N TYR A 38 7.30 -7.32 6.70
CA TYR A 38 8.10 -6.37 7.46
C TYR A 38 7.27 -5.17 7.94
N TYR A 39 6.40 -4.64 7.09
CA TYR A 39 5.50 -3.54 7.45
C TYR A 39 4.47 -3.94 8.50
N GLN A 40 3.95 -5.18 8.41
CA GLN A 40 3.09 -5.71 9.47
C GLN A 40 3.81 -5.72 10.82
N ALA A 41 5.05 -6.19 10.84
CA ALA A 41 5.84 -6.23 12.08
C ALA A 41 6.12 -4.84 12.65
N LEU A 42 6.37 -3.84 11.80
CA LEU A 42 6.54 -2.44 12.24
C LEU A 42 5.25 -1.89 12.85
N LEU A 43 4.10 -2.11 12.21
CA LEU A 43 2.80 -1.71 12.77
C LEU A 43 2.57 -2.34 14.14
N ASP A 44 2.81 -3.64 14.28
CA ASP A 44 2.60 -4.36 15.54
C ASP A 44 3.49 -3.82 16.66
N ILE A 45 4.75 -3.47 16.36
CA ILE A 45 5.70 -2.86 17.31
C ILE A 45 5.24 -1.46 17.73
N ASP A 46 4.74 -0.67 16.80
CA ASP A 46 4.28 0.71 17.07
C ASP A 46 2.97 0.72 17.87
N LEU A 47 2.12 -0.29 17.67
CA LEU A 47 0.77 -0.36 18.26
C LEU A 47 0.72 -1.05 19.62
N LEU A 48 1.70 -1.90 19.94
CA LEU A 48 1.76 -2.62 21.22
C LEU A 48 3.01 -2.24 21.99
N GLN A 49 2.83 -1.58 23.13
CA GLN A 49 3.93 -1.22 24.03
C GLN A 49 4.39 -2.40 24.86
N GLN A 50 5.65 -2.38 25.30
CA GLN A 50 6.20 -3.43 26.14
C GLN A 50 5.38 -3.61 27.43
N GLY A 51 4.95 -4.84 27.67
CA GLY A 51 4.19 -5.23 28.88
C GLY A 51 2.67 -5.11 28.71
N GLN A 52 2.18 -4.73 27.54
CA GLN A 52 0.74 -4.80 27.23
C GLN A 52 0.33 -6.22 26.80
N GLU A 53 -0.95 -6.54 27.00
CA GLU A 53 -1.54 -7.81 26.57
C GLU A 53 -1.73 -7.83 25.05
N TYR A 54 -1.50 -9.00 24.42
CA TYR A 54 -1.54 -9.12 22.95
C TYR A 54 -2.93 -8.95 22.35
N ASP A 55 -4.01 -9.14 23.12
CA ASP A 55 -5.39 -8.92 22.72
C ASP A 55 -5.75 -7.43 22.53
N LEU A 56 -4.85 -6.53 22.94
CA LEU A 56 -4.96 -5.09 22.67
C LEU A 56 -4.47 -4.68 21.29
N LEU A 57 -3.84 -5.58 20.52
CA LEU A 57 -3.47 -5.30 19.14
C LEU A 57 -4.72 -5.04 18.30
N PRO A 58 -4.85 -3.87 17.66
CA PRO A 58 -6.01 -3.56 16.83
C PRO A 58 -5.91 -4.27 15.47
N PRO A 59 -7.03 -4.38 14.73
CA PRO A 59 -7.01 -4.83 13.35
C PRO A 59 -6.09 -3.97 12.49
N THR A 60 -5.28 -4.62 11.64
CA THR A 60 -4.29 -3.95 10.79
C THR A 60 -4.42 -4.35 9.33
N TYR A 61 -4.18 -3.38 8.44
CA TYR A 61 -4.14 -3.58 7.00
C TYR A 61 -2.84 -3.03 6.42
N VAL A 62 -2.09 -3.88 5.76
CA VAL A 62 -0.96 -3.46 4.91
C VAL A 62 -1.42 -3.48 3.46
N ILE A 63 -1.56 -2.31 2.84
CA ILE A 63 -2.18 -2.12 1.53
C ILE A 63 -1.14 -1.58 0.54
N PHE A 64 -0.91 -2.33 -0.53
CA PHE A 64 -0.10 -1.89 -1.66
C PHE A 64 -0.99 -1.53 -2.85
N ILE A 65 -0.89 -0.29 -3.33
CA ILE A 65 -1.54 0.16 -4.57
C ILE A 65 -0.55 -0.06 -5.71
N CYS A 66 -0.81 -1.09 -6.53
CA CYS A 66 0.09 -1.51 -7.60
C CYS A 66 -0.38 -1.01 -8.96
N VAL A 67 0.47 -0.31 -9.72
CA VAL A 67 0.18 0.09 -11.11
C VAL A 67 0.49 -1.03 -12.11
N PHE A 68 0.58 -2.25 -11.63
CA PHE A 68 0.81 -3.49 -12.37
C PHE A 68 0.05 -4.64 -11.69
N ASP A 69 -0.22 -5.73 -12.44
CA ASP A 69 -0.79 -6.94 -11.86
C ASP A 69 0.31 -7.86 -11.35
N PHE A 70 0.50 -7.90 -10.03
CA PHE A 70 1.56 -8.68 -9.38
C PHE A 70 1.47 -10.18 -9.71
N PHE A 71 0.25 -10.74 -9.77
CA PHE A 71 0.01 -12.17 -10.00
C PHE A 71 -0.38 -12.51 -11.43
N ALA A 72 -0.59 -11.52 -12.29
CA ALA A 72 -1.07 -11.70 -13.66
C ALA A 72 -2.39 -12.53 -13.74
N LYS A 73 -3.30 -12.32 -12.77
CA LYS A 73 -4.62 -12.98 -12.71
C LYS A 73 -5.79 -12.05 -12.99
N GLY A 74 -5.53 -10.76 -13.17
CA GLY A 74 -6.51 -9.77 -13.56
C GLY A 74 -7.47 -9.32 -12.46
N ASN A 75 -7.34 -9.77 -11.22
CA ASN A 75 -8.22 -9.31 -10.15
C ASN A 75 -7.93 -7.85 -9.78
N TYR A 76 -8.99 -7.08 -9.47
CA TYR A 76 -8.84 -5.72 -8.94
C TYR A 76 -8.20 -5.67 -7.56
N VAL A 77 -8.46 -6.70 -6.74
CA VAL A 77 -7.99 -6.80 -5.37
C VAL A 77 -7.53 -8.21 -5.09
N TYR A 78 -6.39 -8.33 -4.41
CA TYR A 78 -5.90 -9.58 -3.84
C TYR A 78 -5.80 -9.39 -2.33
N THR A 79 -6.58 -10.13 -1.57
CA THR A 79 -6.62 -10.07 -0.10
C THR A 79 -6.01 -11.33 0.47
N PHE A 80 -5.08 -11.16 1.39
CA PHE A 80 -4.36 -12.25 2.05
C PHE A 80 -4.62 -12.21 3.55
N LYS A 81 -5.03 -13.36 4.07
CA LYS A 81 -5.17 -13.67 5.49
C LYS A 81 -4.58 -15.04 5.77
N LYS A 82 -4.20 -15.30 7.00
CA LYS A 82 -3.60 -16.57 7.39
C LYS A 82 -4.67 -17.64 7.54
N ARG A 83 -4.50 -18.76 6.82
CA ARG A 83 -5.43 -19.90 6.84
C ARG A 83 -4.71 -21.20 7.16
N CYS A 84 -5.42 -22.11 7.80
CA CYS A 84 -4.93 -23.46 8.07
C CYS A 84 -4.80 -24.24 6.75
N LEU A 85 -3.63 -24.83 6.49
CA LEU A 85 -3.40 -25.62 5.28
C LEU A 85 -4.17 -26.95 5.28
N GLU A 86 -4.41 -27.52 6.46
CA GLU A 86 -5.16 -28.75 6.65
C GLU A 86 -6.68 -28.56 6.50
N ASN A 87 -7.15 -27.32 6.71
CA ASN A 87 -8.54 -26.92 6.51
C ASN A 87 -8.61 -25.43 6.11
N LEU A 88 -8.77 -25.16 4.83
CA LEU A 88 -8.75 -23.80 4.27
C LEU A 88 -9.93 -22.91 4.70
N GLU A 89 -10.97 -23.46 5.30
CA GLU A 89 -12.08 -22.70 5.86
C GLU A 89 -11.71 -22.05 7.21
N LEU A 90 -10.70 -22.59 7.90
CA LEU A 90 -10.23 -22.04 9.17
C LEU A 90 -9.26 -20.89 8.93
N GLU A 91 -9.66 -19.69 9.35
CA GLU A 91 -8.83 -18.50 9.43
C GLU A 91 -8.21 -18.36 10.82
N LEU A 92 -6.94 -17.91 10.90
CA LEU A 92 -6.25 -17.74 12.19
C LEU A 92 -6.88 -16.63 13.06
N GLN A 93 -7.61 -15.71 12.46
CA GLN A 93 -8.28 -14.58 13.12
C GLN A 93 -7.32 -13.67 13.91
N ASP A 94 -6.11 -13.48 13.37
CA ASP A 94 -5.10 -12.60 13.95
C ASP A 94 -5.30 -11.11 13.57
N GLU A 95 -6.40 -10.81 12.89
CA GLU A 95 -6.82 -9.48 12.46
C GLU A 95 -5.78 -8.71 11.61
N ALA A 96 -4.74 -9.39 11.14
CA ALA A 96 -3.74 -8.87 10.23
C ALA A 96 -4.08 -9.21 8.77
N THR A 97 -4.28 -8.18 7.95
CA THR A 97 -4.66 -8.34 6.54
C THR A 97 -3.67 -7.66 5.61
N THR A 98 -3.22 -8.36 4.58
CA THR A 98 -2.45 -7.76 3.49
C THR A 98 -3.33 -7.65 2.25
N MET A 99 -3.33 -6.48 1.60
CA MET A 99 -4.07 -6.26 0.35
C MET A 99 -3.17 -5.71 -0.74
N LEU A 100 -3.30 -6.27 -1.95
CA LEU A 100 -2.73 -5.70 -3.16
C LEU A 100 -3.87 -5.18 -4.02
N LEU A 101 -3.93 -3.87 -4.20
CA LEU A 101 -4.88 -3.18 -5.06
C LEU A 101 -4.25 -3.06 -6.46
N ASN A 102 -4.80 -3.78 -7.43
CA ASN A 102 -4.29 -3.84 -8.79
C ASN A 102 -5.04 -2.83 -9.68
N THR A 103 -4.43 -1.70 -9.97
CA THR A 103 -5.07 -0.67 -10.81
C THR A 103 -5.28 -1.10 -12.26
N LYS A 104 -4.61 -2.19 -12.71
CA LYS A 104 -4.76 -2.81 -14.02
C LYS A 104 -5.73 -3.99 -14.03
N GLY A 105 -6.45 -4.24 -12.92
CA GLY A 105 -7.41 -5.32 -12.81
C GLY A 105 -8.56 -5.20 -13.80
N THR A 106 -9.15 -6.35 -14.12
CA THR A 106 -10.28 -6.49 -15.05
C THR A 106 -11.39 -7.40 -14.51
N HIS A 107 -11.14 -8.05 -13.36
CA HIS A 107 -12.04 -9.05 -12.77
C HIS A 107 -12.34 -8.75 -11.30
N GLY A 108 -13.52 -9.18 -10.86
CA GLY A 108 -13.99 -9.05 -9.49
C GLY A 108 -14.81 -7.78 -9.27
N ASP A 109 -15.49 -7.75 -8.12
CA ASP A 109 -16.27 -6.60 -7.70
C ASP A 109 -15.38 -5.50 -7.15
N ILE A 110 -15.69 -4.27 -7.51
CA ILE A 110 -14.97 -3.08 -7.04
C ILE A 110 -15.96 -1.94 -6.82
N PHE A 111 -15.82 -1.22 -5.73
CA PHE A 111 -16.60 -0.01 -5.48
C PHE A 111 -16.29 1.06 -6.52
N LYS A 112 -17.32 1.83 -6.90
CA LYS A 112 -17.23 2.86 -7.94
C LYS A 112 -16.12 3.87 -7.67
N ASP A 113 -15.94 4.31 -6.43
CA ASP A 113 -14.91 5.29 -6.07
C ASP A 113 -13.50 4.71 -6.19
N ILE A 114 -13.30 3.44 -5.83
CA ILE A 114 -12.02 2.74 -6.02
C ILE A 114 -11.72 2.57 -7.52
N LYS A 115 -12.74 2.25 -8.33
CA LYS A 115 -12.57 2.18 -9.79
C LYS A 115 -12.20 3.53 -10.38
N SER A 116 -12.86 4.62 -9.94
CA SER A 116 -12.53 5.99 -10.33
C SER A 116 -11.09 6.36 -9.94
N PHE A 117 -10.66 5.96 -8.74
CA PHE A 117 -9.29 6.15 -8.30
C PHE A 117 -8.29 5.40 -9.18
N TYR A 118 -8.59 4.15 -9.59
CA TYR A 118 -7.74 3.40 -10.53
C TYR A 118 -7.63 4.10 -11.89
N ASP A 119 -8.73 4.64 -12.40
CA ASP A 119 -8.74 5.39 -13.66
C ASP A 119 -7.91 6.68 -13.54
N TYR A 120 -7.99 7.35 -12.38
CA TYR A 120 -7.15 8.50 -12.06
C TYR A 120 -5.65 8.13 -12.00
N VAL A 121 -5.29 7.09 -11.26
CA VAL A 121 -3.89 6.64 -11.14
C VAL A 121 -3.29 6.22 -12.49
N ASN A 122 -4.08 5.51 -13.30
CA ASN A 122 -3.61 4.99 -14.58
C ASN A 122 -3.54 6.03 -15.70
N ASN A 123 -4.51 6.94 -15.76
CA ASN A 123 -4.77 7.78 -16.93
C ASN A 123 -5.06 9.24 -16.56
N HIS A 124 -4.97 9.60 -15.29
CA HIS A 124 -5.30 10.94 -14.78
C HIS A 124 -6.74 11.39 -15.12
N ILE A 125 -7.69 10.43 -15.09
CA ILE A 125 -9.10 10.68 -15.37
C ILE A 125 -9.81 11.09 -14.08
N VAL A 126 -10.29 12.33 -14.04
CA VAL A 126 -11.11 12.87 -12.94
C VAL A 126 -12.58 12.66 -13.29
N ASN A 127 -13.22 11.64 -12.72
CA ASN A 127 -14.59 11.23 -13.06
C ASN A 127 -15.50 11.00 -11.84
N SER A 128 -15.06 11.40 -10.64
CA SER A 128 -15.84 11.37 -9.40
C SER A 128 -15.46 12.53 -8.48
N ASP A 129 -16.31 12.85 -7.50
CA ASP A 129 -16.01 13.87 -6.49
C ASP A 129 -14.75 13.49 -5.69
N PHE A 130 -14.57 12.20 -5.43
CA PHE A 130 -13.38 11.69 -4.76
C PHE A 130 -12.09 11.95 -5.56
N THR A 131 -12.06 11.62 -6.85
CA THR A 131 -10.88 11.88 -7.68
C THR A 131 -10.66 13.36 -7.93
N LYS A 132 -11.72 14.17 -7.94
CA LYS A 132 -11.62 15.62 -8.01
C LYS A 132 -10.94 16.20 -6.77
N GLN A 133 -11.34 15.77 -5.57
CA GLN A 133 -10.68 16.19 -4.33
C GLN A 133 -9.20 15.85 -4.32
N ILE A 134 -8.83 14.64 -4.77
CA ILE A 134 -7.43 14.22 -4.89
C ILE A 134 -6.67 15.12 -5.89
N ASP A 135 -7.25 15.40 -7.04
CA ASP A 135 -6.61 16.21 -8.08
C ASP A 135 -6.43 17.67 -7.65
N ASP A 136 -7.44 18.24 -7.00
CA ASP A 136 -7.40 19.59 -6.43
C ASP A 136 -6.29 19.69 -5.37
N GLU A 137 -6.17 18.71 -4.47
CA GLU A 137 -5.14 18.68 -3.43
C GLU A 137 -3.72 18.51 -4.02
N ILE A 138 -3.55 17.59 -4.98
CA ILE A 138 -2.28 17.42 -5.69
C ILE A 138 -1.89 18.69 -6.43
N SER A 139 -2.85 19.37 -7.05
CA SER A 139 -2.62 20.64 -7.76
C SER A 139 -2.19 21.74 -6.78
N TYR A 140 -2.83 21.84 -5.61
CA TYR A 140 -2.43 22.74 -4.55
C TYR A 140 -1.01 22.46 -4.05
N LEU A 141 -0.68 21.19 -3.75
CA LEU A 141 0.65 20.79 -3.29
C LEU A 141 1.75 21.07 -4.34
N LYS A 142 1.45 20.93 -5.63
CA LYS A 142 2.39 21.27 -6.72
C LYS A 142 2.69 22.76 -6.80
N LEU A 143 1.75 23.61 -6.38
CA LEU A 143 1.91 25.07 -6.33
C LEU A 143 2.67 25.53 -5.08
N ASP A 144 2.66 24.74 -4.01
CA ASP A 144 3.39 25.07 -2.79
C ASP A 144 4.90 24.93 -3.00
N THR A 145 5.57 26.08 -2.97
CA THR A 145 7.02 26.17 -3.20
C THR A 145 7.84 25.41 -2.14
N LYS A 146 7.32 25.28 -0.93
CA LYS A 146 7.97 24.55 0.18
C LYS A 146 7.94 23.04 -0.09
N VAL A 147 6.76 22.50 -0.40
CA VAL A 147 6.57 21.09 -0.74
C VAL A 147 7.39 20.71 -1.97
N ARG A 148 7.37 21.56 -3.01
CA ARG A 148 8.17 21.36 -4.22
C ARG A 148 9.67 21.31 -3.91
N ARG A 149 10.15 22.19 -3.05
CA ARG A 149 11.56 22.22 -2.64
C ARG A 149 11.96 20.98 -1.85
N GLU A 150 11.12 20.54 -0.92
CA GLU A 150 11.35 19.31 -0.14
C GLU A 150 11.39 18.07 -1.04
N TYR A 151 10.48 17.98 -2.02
CA TYR A 151 10.47 16.91 -3.01
C TYR A 151 11.76 16.89 -3.84
N MET A 152 12.20 18.03 -4.35
CA MET A 152 13.45 18.14 -5.13
C MET A 152 14.69 17.75 -4.31
N LEU A 153 14.74 18.11 -3.02
CA LEU A 153 15.83 17.73 -2.13
C LEU A 153 15.83 16.22 -1.84
N MET A 154 14.65 15.60 -1.72
CA MET A 154 14.52 14.16 -1.55
C MET A 154 14.97 13.41 -2.81
N GLU A 155 14.55 13.84 -4.01
CA GLU A 155 15.01 13.24 -5.27
C GLU A 155 16.53 13.35 -5.44
N ALA A 156 17.13 14.50 -5.12
CA ALA A 156 18.57 14.68 -5.18
C ALA A 156 19.31 13.69 -4.27
N ARG A 157 18.86 13.51 -3.02
CA ARG A 157 19.42 12.52 -2.08
C ARG A 157 19.33 11.09 -2.60
N LEU A 158 18.17 10.70 -3.14
CA LEU A 158 17.98 9.37 -3.73
C LEU A 158 18.88 9.11 -4.95
N LEU A 159 19.19 10.15 -5.74
CA LEU A 159 20.10 10.07 -6.86
C LEU A 159 21.56 9.93 -6.38
N ASP A 160 21.95 10.63 -5.34
CA ASP A 160 23.29 10.54 -4.76
C ASP A 160 23.52 9.16 -4.12
N GLU A 161 22.56 8.63 -3.35
CA GLU A 161 22.62 7.27 -2.78
C GLU A 161 22.75 6.18 -3.87
N ARG A 162 22.11 6.36 -5.02
CA ARG A 162 22.25 5.42 -6.16
C ARG A 162 23.63 5.47 -6.79
N ARG A 163 24.26 6.65 -6.83
CA ARG A 163 25.61 6.82 -7.39
C ARG A 163 26.71 6.32 -6.47
N GLU A 164 26.49 6.37 -5.16
CA GLU A 164 27.44 5.84 -4.16
C GLU A 164 27.33 4.32 -3.99
N GLY A 165 26.24 3.70 -4.48
CA GLY A 165 26.03 2.23 -4.44
C GLY A 165 26.44 1.50 -5.72
N GLU A 166 26.95 2.18 -6.75
CA GLU A 166 27.57 1.63 -7.95
C GLU A 166 29.12 1.62 -7.81
#